data_716226e577eb6daf0e91af8fe71cafc0
#
_entry.id   716226e577eb6daf0e91af8fe71cafc0
#
_cell.length_a   1.000
_cell.length_b   1.000
_cell.length_c   1.000
_cell.angle_alpha   90.00
_cell.angle_beta   90.00
_cell.angle_gamma   90.00
#
_symmetry.space_group_name_H-M   'P 1'
#
loop_
_entity.id
_entity.type
_entity.pdbx_description
1 polymer ?
#
loop_
_entity_poly.entity_id
_entity_poly.type
_entity_poly.pdbx_seq_one_letter_code
_entity_poly.pdbx_strand_id
1 'polypeptide(L)'
;MALVQPQPSFFYIPMTPDSSSASPDAAPQRVLLLDDDRFMLAMLRDMLEDFGPFDVHAELDARSALAELPRHAPHLLICDLAMPDMDGIEFLQAAAVQGFRGRVILVSALEDGVRNAATELARAIGLQVAGAFRKPVAAEQLRRAVQC
;
A
#
# COMPACT_ATOMS: atom_id res chain seq x y z
N MET A 1 51.11 -31.50 -1.35
CA MET A 1 50.66 -31.24 -1.44
C MET A 1 49.83 -30.69 -1.56
N ALA A 2 49.50 -30.27 -1.60
CA ALA A 2 48.75 -29.69 -1.67
C ALA A 2 48.04 -29.18 -1.84
N LEU A 3 47.66 -28.90 -1.95
CA LEU A 3 46.98 -28.45 -2.09
C LEU A 3 46.13 -27.81 -2.28
N VAL A 4 45.82 -27.57 -2.30
CA VAL A 4 44.99 -27.07 -2.45
C VAL A 4 44.25 -26.41 -2.54
N GLN A 5 43.83 -25.97 -2.54
CA GLN A 5 42.99 -25.43 -2.59
C GLN A 5 42.23 -24.77 -2.80
N PRO A 6 41.91 -24.56 -2.87
CA PRO A 6 41.03 -23.92 -3.05
C PRO A 6 40.30 -23.32 -3.15
N GLN A 7 39.83 -22.84 -3.20
CA GLN A 7 38.99 -22.29 -3.28
C GLN A 7 38.27 -21.65 -3.55
N PRO A 8 38.02 -21.55 -3.62
CA PRO A 8 37.17 -20.95 -3.91
C PRO A 8 36.33 -20.38 -3.86
N SER A 9 35.99 -20.14 -3.83
CA SER A 9 35.10 -19.65 -3.75
C SER A 9 34.77 -18.70 -3.82
N PHE A 10 34.86 -18.38 -3.99
CA PHE A 10 34.44 -17.51 -4.03
C PHE A 10 33.64 -16.96 -4.44
N PHE A 11 33.56 -17.03 -4.60
CA PHE A 11 32.77 -16.57 -4.93
C PHE A 11 31.89 -16.00 -4.92
N TYR A 12 31.89 -15.89 -4.94
CA TYR A 12 30.94 -15.55 -4.89
C TYR A 12 30.39 -14.64 -4.81
N ILE A 13 30.07 -14.19 -4.78
CA ILE A 13 29.51 -13.47 -4.59
C ILE A 13 28.88 -12.85 -4.97
N PRO A 14 28.63 -12.62 -5.14
CA PRO A 14 27.90 -11.94 -5.44
C PRO A 14 27.33 -11.14 -5.45
N MET A 15 27.13 -10.72 -5.55
CA MET A 15 26.56 -10.06 -5.57
C MET A 15 25.84 -9.46 -5.57
N THR A 16 25.57 -9.04 -5.70
CA THR A 16 24.87 -8.54 -5.73
C THR A 16 24.11 -8.06 -5.91
N PRO A 17 23.67 -7.79 -5.86
CA PRO A 17 22.75 -7.42 -6.04
C PRO A 17 22.09 -6.66 -6.22
N ASP A 18 21.82 -6.37 -6.58
CA ASP A 18 21.18 -5.61 -6.66
C ASP A 18 20.24 -5.70 -6.36
N SER A 19 20.21 -5.73 -6.18
CA SER A 19 19.37 -5.74 -5.82
C SER A 19 18.34 -5.19 -5.83
N SER A 20 18.27 -4.52 -6.07
CA SER A 20 17.11 -3.83 -6.31
C SER A 20 16.06 -4.67 -6.85
N SER A 21 16.36 -5.50 -7.60
CA SER A 21 15.35 -6.40 -8.05
C SER A 21 14.88 -7.18 -6.88
N ALA A 22 13.62 -7.31 -6.78
CA ALA A 22 13.04 -8.14 -5.76
C ALA A 22 13.56 -9.55 -5.93
N SER A 23 13.85 -10.18 -4.84
CA SER A 23 14.15 -11.59 -4.85
C SER A 23 12.97 -12.35 -5.43
N PRO A 24 13.19 -13.38 -6.25
CA PRO A 24 12.07 -14.19 -6.72
C PRO A 24 11.29 -14.83 -5.58
N ASP A 25 11.91 -14.96 -4.42
CA ASP A 25 11.27 -15.56 -3.26
C ASP A 25 10.59 -14.53 -2.35
N ALA A 26 10.75 -13.25 -2.65
CA ALA A 26 10.13 -12.22 -1.84
C ALA A 26 8.62 -12.27 -2.03
N ALA A 27 7.89 -12.23 -0.93
CA ALA A 27 6.44 -12.16 -0.98
C ALA A 27 6.02 -10.83 -1.61
N PRO A 28 4.96 -10.82 -2.41
CA PRO A 28 4.44 -9.57 -2.96
C PRO A 28 3.95 -8.66 -1.85
N GLN A 29 4.04 -7.36 -2.09
CA GLN A 29 3.53 -6.36 -1.17
C GLN A 29 2.01 -6.50 -1.09
N ARG A 30 1.47 -6.51 0.12
CA ARG A 30 0.04 -6.65 0.33
C ARG A 30 -0.63 -5.29 0.38
N VAL A 31 -1.72 -5.15 -0.37
CA VAL A 31 -2.45 -3.90 -0.49
C VAL A 31 -3.91 -4.14 -0.16
N LEU A 32 -4.47 -3.28 0.67
CA LEU A 32 -5.91 -3.27 0.93
C LEU A 32 -6.51 -2.03 0.28
N LEU A 33 -7.48 -2.26 -0.59
CA LEU A 33 -8.23 -1.18 -1.23
C LEU A 33 -9.58 -1.03 -0.53
N LEU A 34 -9.95 0.21 -0.23
CA LEU A 34 -11.25 0.50 0.38
C LEU A 34 -11.93 1.62 -0.37
N ASP A 35 -13.04 1.31 -1.02
CA ASP A 35 -13.86 2.26 -1.75
C ASP A 35 -15.23 1.65 -1.93
N ASP A 36 -16.29 2.43 -1.79
CA ASP A 36 -17.65 1.93 -1.98
C ASP A 36 -18.04 1.81 -3.46
N ASP A 37 -17.19 2.25 -4.36
CA ASP A 37 -17.41 2.19 -5.80
C ASP A 37 -16.64 1.01 -6.40
N ARG A 38 -17.36 0.02 -6.90
CA ARG A 38 -16.78 -1.19 -7.49
C ARG A 38 -15.90 -0.87 -8.70
N PHE A 39 -16.27 0.11 -9.50
CA PHE A 39 -15.49 0.51 -10.65
C PHE A 39 -14.15 1.08 -10.22
N MET A 40 -14.16 1.87 -9.16
CA MET A 40 -12.93 2.44 -8.63
C MET A 40 -12.00 1.34 -8.12
N LEU A 41 -12.54 0.37 -7.40
CA LEU A 41 -11.74 -0.76 -6.93
C LEU A 41 -11.14 -1.55 -8.09
N ALA A 42 -11.92 -1.78 -9.14
CA ALA A 42 -11.42 -2.50 -10.32
C ALA A 42 -10.30 -1.72 -11.01
N MET A 43 -10.47 -0.41 -11.15
CA MET A 43 -9.49 0.46 -11.78
C MET A 43 -8.18 0.49 -10.99
N LEU A 44 -8.28 0.64 -9.68
CA LEU A 44 -7.10 0.65 -8.81
C LEU A 44 -6.37 -0.69 -8.87
N ARG A 45 -7.11 -1.79 -8.86
CA ARG A 45 -6.51 -3.12 -8.97
C ARG A 45 -5.76 -3.28 -10.28
N ASP A 46 -6.37 -2.85 -11.38
CA ASP A 46 -5.73 -2.93 -12.70
C ASP A 46 -4.44 -2.12 -12.74
N MET A 47 -4.47 -0.92 -12.18
CA MET A 47 -3.26 -0.09 -12.11
C MET A 47 -2.17 -0.77 -11.31
N LEU A 48 -2.52 -1.35 -10.15
CA LEU A 48 -1.53 -2.02 -9.31
C LEU A 48 -0.93 -3.23 -10.03
N GLU A 49 -1.74 -3.98 -10.74
CA GLU A 49 -1.25 -5.14 -11.50
C GLU A 49 -0.25 -4.72 -12.57
N ASP A 50 -0.44 -3.56 -13.17
CA ASP A 50 0.50 -3.02 -14.16
C ASP A 50 1.81 -2.57 -13.53
N PHE A 51 1.79 -2.20 -12.25
CA PHE A 51 3.00 -1.70 -11.57
C PHE A 51 3.92 -2.81 -11.09
N GLY A 52 3.41 -4.02 -10.98
CA GLY A 52 4.21 -5.15 -10.52
C GLY A 52 3.37 -6.13 -9.72
N PRO A 53 4.02 -7.09 -9.06
CA PRO A 53 3.30 -8.10 -8.29
C PRO A 53 2.86 -7.53 -6.95
N PHE A 54 1.55 -7.40 -6.78
CA PHE A 54 0.94 -7.02 -5.51
C PHE A 54 -0.11 -8.06 -5.14
N ASP A 55 -0.27 -8.31 -3.85
CA ASP A 55 -1.35 -9.11 -3.32
C ASP A 55 -2.45 -8.13 -2.90
N VAL A 56 -3.48 -7.99 -3.72
CA VAL A 56 -4.50 -6.96 -3.57
C VAL A 56 -5.78 -7.56 -3.01
N HIS A 57 -6.23 -7.00 -1.90
CA HIS A 57 -7.54 -7.31 -1.34
C HIS A 57 -8.38 -6.04 -1.39
N ALA A 58 -9.64 -6.16 -1.77
CA ALA A 58 -10.52 -5.01 -1.92
C ALA A 58 -11.79 -5.18 -1.08
N GLU A 59 -12.19 -4.10 -0.43
CA GLU A 59 -13.42 -4.06 0.36
C GLU A 59 -14.27 -2.87 -0.03
N LEU A 60 -15.58 -3.06 0.03
CA LEU A 60 -16.55 -2.04 -0.36
C LEU A 60 -17.01 -1.18 0.83
N ASP A 61 -16.75 -1.62 2.05
CA ASP A 61 -17.15 -0.88 3.23
C ASP A 61 -16.08 -0.97 4.32
N ALA A 62 -16.09 0.04 5.18
CA ALA A 62 -15.04 0.21 6.18
C ALA A 62 -15.06 -0.91 7.24
N ARG A 63 -16.21 -1.40 7.59
CA ARG A 63 -16.29 -2.45 8.62
C ARG A 63 -15.67 -3.73 8.15
N SER A 64 -15.95 -4.12 6.90
CA SER A 64 -15.33 -5.29 6.29
C SER A 64 -13.83 -5.11 6.18
N ALA A 65 -13.39 -3.90 5.81
CA ALA A 65 -11.97 -3.60 5.72
C ALA A 65 -11.29 -3.71 7.08
N LEU A 66 -11.92 -3.23 8.15
CA LEU A 66 -11.37 -3.34 9.50
C LEU A 66 -11.24 -4.81 9.92
N ALA A 67 -12.21 -5.64 9.56
CA ALA A 67 -12.16 -7.06 9.87
C ALA A 67 -11.03 -7.77 9.11
N GLU A 68 -10.69 -7.28 7.92
CA GLU A 68 -9.63 -7.86 7.10
C GLU A 68 -8.23 -7.41 7.49
N LEU A 69 -8.10 -6.26 8.17
CA LEU A 69 -6.78 -5.75 8.53
C LEU A 69 -5.89 -6.78 9.22
N PRO A 70 -6.33 -7.46 10.28
CA PRO A 70 -5.46 -8.43 10.94
C PRO A 70 -5.20 -9.67 10.10
N ARG A 71 -6.11 -10.04 9.21
CA ARG A 71 -5.96 -11.22 8.37
C ARG A 71 -5.03 -10.98 7.20
N HIS A 72 -5.26 -9.91 6.49
CA HIS A 72 -4.47 -9.56 5.30
C HIS A 72 -3.14 -8.93 5.68
N ALA A 73 -3.11 -8.21 6.79
CA ALA A 73 -1.93 -7.51 7.28
C ALA A 73 -1.27 -6.68 6.18
N PRO A 74 -1.99 -5.71 5.59
CA PRO A 74 -1.47 -5.00 4.43
C PRO A 74 -0.30 -4.10 4.79
N HIS A 75 0.61 -3.94 3.84
CA HIS A 75 1.70 -2.98 3.92
C HIS A 75 1.24 -1.60 3.46
N LEU A 76 0.23 -1.57 2.61
CA LEU A 76 -0.29 -0.36 2.00
C LEU A 76 -1.81 -0.40 2.01
N LEU A 77 -2.40 0.71 2.40
CA LEU A 77 -3.84 0.91 2.40
C LEU A 77 -4.17 2.04 1.44
N ILE A 78 -5.04 1.78 0.48
CA ILE A 78 -5.55 2.82 -0.42
C ILE A 78 -7.01 3.01 -0.08
N CYS A 79 -7.36 4.18 0.41
CA CYS A 79 -8.63 4.43 1.08
C CYS A 79 -9.35 5.64 0.51
N ASP A 80 -10.64 5.46 0.24
CA ASP A 80 -11.54 6.57 -0.05
C ASP A 80 -11.94 7.25 1.26
N LEU A 81 -12.06 8.57 1.24
CA LEU A 81 -12.48 9.35 2.40
C LEU A 81 -14.00 9.46 2.50
N ALA A 82 -14.71 9.39 1.39
CA ALA A 82 -16.16 9.61 1.36
C ALA A 82 -16.89 8.30 1.19
N MET A 83 -17.36 7.74 2.29
CA MET A 83 -18.13 6.50 2.29
C MET A 83 -19.37 6.65 3.18
N PRO A 84 -20.47 5.91 2.86
CA PRO A 84 -21.76 6.19 3.52
C PRO A 84 -21.82 5.87 5.01
N ASP A 85 -21.30 4.74 5.45
CA ASP A 85 -21.50 4.31 6.84
C ASP A 85 -20.44 4.79 7.79
N MET A 86 -19.19 4.64 7.39
CA MET A 86 -18.05 5.07 8.18
C MET A 86 -17.12 5.78 7.21
N ASP A 87 -16.84 7.04 7.44
CA ASP A 87 -15.98 7.77 6.52
C ASP A 87 -14.52 7.31 6.66
N GLY A 88 -13.70 7.76 5.71
CA GLY A 88 -12.31 7.33 5.67
C GLY A 88 -11.51 7.75 6.90
N ILE A 89 -11.86 8.87 7.52
CA ILE A 89 -11.16 9.33 8.72
C ILE A 89 -11.45 8.41 9.88
N GLU A 90 -12.72 8.08 10.09
CA GLU A 90 -13.10 7.14 11.15
C GLU A 90 -12.43 5.78 10.92
N PHE A 91 -12.39 5.34 9.67
CA PHE A 91 -11.73 4.09 9.32
C PHE A 91 -10.24 4.14 9.67
N LEU A 92 -9.56 5.23 9.30
CA LEU A 92 -8.13 5.38 9.57
C LEU A 92 -7.84 5.41 11.08
N GLN A 93 -8.69 6.08 11.85
CA GLN A 93 -8.56 6.09 13.30
C GLN A 93 -8.70 4.68 13.87
N ALA A 94 -9.69 3.95 13.42
CA ALA A 94 -9.92 2.57 13.88
C ALA A 94 -8.77 1.66 13.47
N ALA A 95 -8.25 1.83 12.26
CA ALA A 95 -7.11 1.06 11.79
C ALA A 95 -5.88 1.31 12.66
N ALA A 96 -5.62 2.57 13.00
CA ALA A 96 -4.50 2.93 13.86
C ALA A 96 -4.64 2.31 15.25
N VAL A 97 -5.87 2.30 15.80
CA VAL A 97 -6.14 1.67 17.09
C VAL A 97 -5.86 0.18 17.04
N GLN A 98 -6.17 -0.48 15.92
CA GLN A 98 -5.86 -1.90 15.74
C GLN A 98 -4.37 -2.18 15.58
N GLY A 99 -3.55 -1.15 15.42
CA GLY A 99 -2.12 -1.32 15.30
C GLY A 99 -1.59 -1.26 13.87
N PHE A 100 -2.41 -0.85 12.91
CA PHE A 100 -1.93 -0.70 11.54
C PHE A 100 -0.80 0.34 11.49
N ARG A 101 0.30 -0.04 10.86
CA ARG A 101 1.50 0.81 10.77
C ARG A 101 2.04 0.91 9.35
N GLY A 102 1.27 0.44 8.38
CA GLY A 102 1.66 0.53 6.99
C GLY A 102 1.49 1.93 6.42
N ARG A 103 1.73 2.05 5.13
CA ARG A 103 1.54 3.31 4.42
C ARG A 103 0.09 3.47 4.00
N VAL A 104 -0.33 4.71 3.85
CA VAL A 104 -1.70 5.05 3.45
C VAL A 104 -1.65 5.96 2.24
N ILE A 105 -2.48 5.66 1.25
CA ILE A 105 -2.76 6.56 0.13
C ILE A 105 -4.24 6.88 0.19
N LEU A 106 -4.55 8.17 0.14
CA LEU A 106 -5.93 8.65 0.14
C LEU A 106 -6.33 9.02 -1.28
N VAL A 107 -7.49 8.52 -1.73
CA VAL A 107 -8.00 8.82 -3.07
C VAL A 107 -9.46 9.20 -2.91
N SER A 108 -9.80 10.47 -3.18
CA SER A 108 -11.12 10.97 -2.88
C SER A 108 -11.58 12.02 -3.87
N ALA A 109 -12.90 12.10 -4.09
CA ALA A 109 -13.51 13.17 -4.87
C ALA A 109 -13.73 14.45 -4.07
N LEU A 110 -13.46 14.42 -2.77
CA LEU A 110 -13.66 15.57 -1.89
C LEU A 110 -12.71 16.71 -2.25
N GLU A 111 -13.09 17.91 -1.85
CA GLU A 111 -12.31 19.12 -2.13
C GLU A 111 -10.93 19.06 -1.50
N ASP A 112 -10.00 19.83 -2.06
CA ASP A 112 -8.61 19.82 -1.63
C ASP A 112 -8.46 20.13 -0.14
N GLY A 113 -9.23 21.10 0.37
CA GLY A 113 -9.16 21.45 1.79
C GLY A 113 -9.51 20.29 2.70
N VAL A 114 -10.54 19.55 2.35
CA VAL A 114 -10.96 18.39 3.15
C VAL A 114 -9.92 17.28 3.06
N ARG A 115 -9.40 17.05 1.88
CA ARG A 115 -8.39 16.03 1.66
C ARG A 115 -7.10 16.36 2.40
N ASN A 116 -6.71 17.63 2.40
CA ASN A 116 -5.53 18.09 3.13
C ASN A 116 -5.71 17.95 4.64
N ALA A 117 -6.89 18.30 5.14
CA ALA A 117 -7.18 18.15 6.57
C ALA A 117 -7.15 16.70 6.99
N ALA A 118 -7.68 15.80 6.14
CA ALA A 118 -7.65 14.37 6.42
C ALA A 118 -6.22 13.84 6.45
N THR A 119 -5.38 14.32 5.54
CA THR A 119 -3.97 13.94 5.49
C THR A 119 -3.26 14.34 6.76
N GLU A 120 -3.47 15.57 7.22
CA GLU A 120 -2.84 16.06 8.43
C GLU A 120 -3.31 15.27 9.65
N LEU A 121 -4.60 14.97 9.72
CA LEU A 121 -5.13 14.18 10.82
C LEU A 121 -4.55 12.77 10.83
N ALA A 122 -4.45 12.15 9.67
CA ALA A 122 -3.87 10.81 9.57
C ALA A 122 -2.42 10.81 10.06
N ARG A 123 -1.65 11.81 9.68
CA ARG A 123 -0.27 11.95 10.15
C ARG A 123 -0.21 12.19 11.66
N ALA A 124 -1.12 13.00 12.17
CA ALA A 124 -1.17 13.30 13.60
C ALA A 124 -1.44 12.07 14.46
N ILE A 125 -2.18 11.11 13.94
CA ILE A 125 -2.44 9.86 14.67
C ILE A 125 -1.40 8.78 14.39
N GLY A 126 -0.31 9.13 13.72
CA GLY A 126 0.83 8.23 13.55
C GLY A 126 0.88 7.43 12.26
N LEU A 127 0.00 7.72 11.31
CA LEU A 127 0.01 7.00 10.05
C LEU A 127 0.97 7.64 9.04
N GLN A 128 1.54 6.82 8.19
CA GLN A 128 2.44 7.27 7.14
C GLN A 128 1.64 7.48 5.86
N VAL A 129 1.40 8.73 5.50
CA VAL A 129 0.63 9.06 4.29
C VAL A 129 1.60 9.22 3.13
N ALA A 130 1.54 8.28 2.19
CA ALA A 130 2.40 8.28 1.00
C ALA A 130 1.85 9.18 -0.10
N GLY A 131 0.58 9.51 -0.07
CA GLY A 131 -0.02 10.39 -1.04
C GLY A 131 -1.50 10.62 -0.78
N ALA A 132 -2.02 11.72 -1.30
CA ALA A 132 -3.44 12.05 -1.22
C ALA A 132 -3.84 12.66 -2.55
N PHE A 133 -4.71 11.97 -3.28
CA PHE A 133 -5.02 12.31 -4.66
C PHE A 133 -6.52 12.54 -4.88
N ARG A 134 -6.82 13.46 -5.76
CA ARG A 134 -8.18 13.70 -6.19
C ARG A 134 -8.58 12.66 -7.23
N LYS A 135 -9.81 12.17 -7.16
CA LYS A 135 -10.34 11.28 -8.17
C LYS A 135 -10.67 12.05 -9.45
N PRO A 136 -10.41 11.49 -10.62
CA PRO A 136 -9.74 10.20 -10.85
C PRO A 136 -8.23 10.33 -10.68
N VAL A 137 -7.63 9.36 -10.03
CA VAL A 137 -6.18 9.38 -9.83
C VAL A 137 -5.49 8.94 -11.12
N ALA A 138 -4.43 9.65 -11.48
CA ALA A 138 -3.62 9.27 -12.64
C ALA A 138 -2.72 8.10 -12.27
N ALA A 139 -2.55 7.16 -13.20
CA ALA A 139 -1.73 5.98 -12.96
C ALA A 139 -0.32 6.34 -12.51
N GLU A 140 0.27 7.36 -13.12
CA GLU A 140 1.62 7.78 -12.78
C GLU A 140 1.73 8.32 -11.35
N GLN A 141 0.72 9.07 -10.91
CA GLN A 141 0.68 9.57 -9.54
C GLN A 141 0.61 8.41 -8.54
N LEU A 142 -0.26 7.46 -8.82
CA LEU A 142 -0.42 6.30 -7.95
C LEU A 142 0.84 5.47 -7.93
N ARG A 143 1.45 5.24 -9.09
CA ARG A 143 2.66 4.45 -9.19
C ARG A 143 3.78 5.01 -8.32
N ARG A 144 3.99 6.32 -8.38
CA ARG A 144 5.02 6.98 -7.58
C ARG A 144 4.77 6.81 -6.09
N ALA A 145 3.52 6.97 -5.67
CA ALA A 145 3.17 6.86 -4.25
C ALA A 145 3.33 5.43 -3.74
N VAL A 146 2.98 4.46 -4.57
CA VAL A 146 3.08 3.04 -4.20
C VAL A 146 4.54 2.60 -4.08
N GLN A 147 5.41 3.15 -4.91
CA GLN A 147 6.81 2.73 -4.97
C GLN A 147 7.73 3.49 -4.01
N CYS A 148 7.23 4.49 -3.33
CA CYS A 148 8.04 5.27 -2.40
C CYS A 148 8.52 4.47 -1.21
#